data_77489a95655f2c371288c598b9cbe522
#
_entry.id   77489a95655f2c371288c598b9cbe522
#
_cell.length_a   1.000
_cell.length_b   1.000
_cell.length_c   1.000
_cell.angle_alpha   90.00
_cell.angle_beta   90.00
_cell.angle_gamma   90.00
#
_symmetry.space_group_name_H-M   'P 1'
#
loop_
_entity.id
_entity.type
_entity.pdbx_description
1 polymer ?
#
loop_
_entity_poly.entity_id
_entity_poly.type
_entity_poly.pdbx_seq_one_letter_code
_entity_poly.pdbx_strand_id
1 'polypeptide(L)'
;MELISFFNEVKEAAIAFSGGVDSSFLLYAAKRFECNARAYFVKTQFQPEFELDEAVKFAESLDMPLTVLSYDILAHEEIARNSPERCYYCKSAIMKLIFDAAARDGYSTVLDGTNASDDALDRPGMKAIHELGVRSPLRECGLTKKEIRALLKAAKLSVWNKPAYSCLATRVPFGTSLSETLLSNVEDAENALFDLGFSDFRARVCSDDTALLQFTGDQLSDALDMEERIVSDISPYFRSVRIDRTAREKRP
;
A
#
# COMPACT_ATOMS: atom_id res chain seq x y z
N MET A 1 -23.58 -11.17 4.30
CA MET A 1 -23.14 -12.44 3.65
C MET A 1 -21.86 -12.88 4.35
N GLU A 2 -21.67 -14.17 4.61
CA GLU A 2 -20.41 -14.65 5.14
C GLU A 2 -19.37 -14.80 4.01
N LEU A 3 -18.08 -14.64 4.31
CA LEU A 3 -17.01 -14.69 3.32
C LEU A 3 -16.92 -16.05 2.60
N ILE A 4 -17.24 -17.14 3.30
CA ILE A 4 -17.35 -18.48 2.69
C ILE A 4 -18.44 -18.54 1.63
N SER A 5 -19.59 -17.91 1.88
CA SER A 5 -20.69 -17.86 0.90
C SER A 5 -20.29 -17.06 -0.34
N PHE A 6 -19.54 -15.96 -0.16
CA PHE A 6 -18.97 -15.20 -1.27
C PHE A 6 -18.10 -16.07 -2.17
N PHE A 7 -17.13 -16.81 -1.60
CA PHE A 7 -16.25 -17.68 -2.39
C PHE A 7 -16.92 -18.96 -2.90
N ASN A 8 -18.08 -19.32 -2.34
CA ASN A 8 -18.91 -20.38 -2.96
C ASN A 8 -19.57 -19.94 -4.26
N GLU A 9 -19.85 -18.64 -4.41
CA GLU A 9 -20.37 -18.04 -5.65
C GLU A 9 -19.25 -17.70 -6.62
N VAL A 10 -18.16 -17.09 -6.13
CA VAL A 10 -17.00 -16.66 -6.93
C VAL A 10 -15.92 -17.73 -6.85
N LYS A 11 -15.94 -18.66 -7.81
CA LYS A 11 -15.01 -19.81 -7.86
C LYS A 11 -13.65 -19.47 -8.45
N GLU A 12 -13.56 -18.38 -9.21
CA GLU A 12 -12.33 -17.91 -9.83
C GLU A 12 -12.24 -16.38 -9.83
N ALA A 13 -11.06 -15.82 -9.55
CA ALA A 13 -10.88 -14.38 -9.49
C ALA A 13 -9.42 -13.95 -9.63
N ALA A 14 -9.22 -12.75 -10.20
CA ALA A 14 -8.00 -11.98 -10.05
C ALA A 14 -8.06 -11.13 -8.78
N ILE A 15 -7.00 -11.11 -7.98
CA ILE A 15 -6.93 -10.32 -6.75
C ILE A 15 -5.95 -9.17 -6.94
N ALA A 16 -6.43 -7.92 -6.84
CA ALA A 16 -5.59 -6.74 -6.76
C ALA A 16 -4.85 -6.75 -5.42
N PHE A 17 -3.59 -7.17 -5.47
CA PHE A 17 -2.77 -7.49 -4.29
C PHE A 17 -1.72 -6.42 -4.06
N SER A 18 -1.73 -5.77 -2.90
CA SER A 18 -0.77 -4.73 -2.51
C SER A 18 0.21 -5.17 -1.43
N GLY A 19 0.12 -6.42 -0.94
CA GLY A 19 0.91 -6.87 0.21
C GLY A 19 0.53 -6.23 1.56
N GLY A 20 -0.50 -5.38 1.59
CA GLY A 20 -1.06 -4.83 2.81
C GLY A 20 -1.95 -5.84 3.55
N VAL A 21 -2.24 -5.57 4.82
CA VAL A 21 -3.02 -6.46 5.72
C VAL A 21 -4.30 -6.99 5.07
N ASP A 22 -5.09 -6.09 4.44
CA ASP A 22 -6.41 -6.44 3.91
C ASP A 22 -6.31 -7.30 2.65
N SER A 23 -5.47 -6.91 1.69
CA SER A 23 -5.25 -7.69 0.48
C SER A 23 -4.59 -9.03 0.77
N SER A 24 -3.73 -9.10 1.79
CA SER A 24 -3.15 -10.37 2.27
C SER A 24 -4.19 -11.28 2.90
N PHE A 25 -5.11 -10.73 3.69
CA PHE A 25 -6.22 -11.52 4.23
C PHE A 25 -7.13 -12.01 3.10
N LEU A 26 -7.42 -11.19 2.11
CA LEU A 26 -8.23 -11.60 0.95
C LEU A 26 -7.57 -12.76 0.19
N LEU A 27 -6.25 -12.67 -0.05
CA LEU A 27 -5.49 -13.74 -0.72
C LEU A 27 -5.50 -15.04 0.11
N TYR A 28 -5.29 -14.94 1.44
CA TYR A 28 -5.41 -16.08 2.35
C TYR A 28 -6.81 -16.71 2.33
N ALA A 29 -7.85 -15.87 2.35
CA ALA A 29 -9.24 -16.35 2.31
C ALA A 29 -9.55 -17.06 0.98
N ALA A 30 -9.09 -16.54 -0.14
CA ALA A 30 -9.24 -17.19 -1.45
C ALA A 30 -8.58 -18.58 -1.45
N LYS A 31 -7.36 -18.72 -0.92
CA LYS A 31 -6.70 -20.03 -0.74
C LYS A 31 -7.48 -20.92 0.20
N ARG A 32 -7.92 -20.41 1.34
CA ARG A 32 -8.64 -21.16 2.39
C ARG A 32 -9.97 -21.72 1.92
N PHE A 33 -10.66 -21.01 1.03
CA PHE A 33 -11.96 -21.38 0.48
C PHE A 33 -11.86 -21.96 -0.96
N GLU A 34 -10.66 -22.38 -1.35
CA GLU A 34 -10.40 -23.11 -2.61
C GLU A 34 -10.88 -22.36 -3.87
N CYS A 35 -10.81 -21.02 -3.83
CA CYS A 35 -11.04 -20.20 -5.01
C CYS A 35 -9.83 -20.32 -5.97
N ASN A 36 -10.07 -20.59 -7.24
CA ASN A 36 -9.04 -20.50 -8.28
C ASN A 36 -8.67 -19.03 -8.47
N ALA A 37 -7.67 -18.56 -7.73
CA ALA A 37 -7.31 -17.16 -7.71
C ALA A 37 -5.84 -16.93 -8.05
N ARG A 38 -5.56 -15.78 -8.71
CA ARG A 38 -4.23 -15.26 -8.99
C ARG A 38 -4.12 -13.85 -8.41
N ALA A 39 -3.04 -13.58 -7.72
CA ALA A 39 -2.70 -12.24 -7.24
C ALA A 39 -2.01 -11.44 -8.34
N TYR A 40 -2.33 -10.14 -8.42
CA TYR A 40 -1.68 -9.17 -9.31
C TYR A 40 -1.15 -8.02 -8.49
N PHE A 41 0.17 -7.88 -8.43
CA PHE A 41 0.86 -6.75 -7.82
C PHE A 41 1.30 -5.79 -8.93
N VAL A 42 0.95 -4.50 -8.81
CA VAL A 42 1.43 -3.49 -9.76
C VAL A 42 2.55 -2.69 -9.11
N LYS A 43 3.76 -2.89 -9.61
CA LYS A 43 4.95 -2.12 -9.20
C LYS A 43 5.02 -0.86 -10.05
N THR A 44 4.98 0.28 -9.38
CA THR A 44 5.21 1.61 -9.97
C THR A 44 6.24 2.36 -9.13
N GLN A 45 6.57 3.59 -9.49
CA GLN A 45 7.41 4.47 -8.67
C GLN A 45 6.80 4.83 -7.31
N PHE A 46 5.54 4.45 -7.05
CA PHE A 46 4.84 4.76 -5.80
C PHE A 46 4.96 3.67 -4.73
N GLN A 47 5.27 2.44 -5.11
CA GLN A 47 5.49 1.32 -4.19
C GLN A 47 6.99 1.11 -3.97
N PRO A 48 7.48 1.19 -2.71
CA PRO A 48 8.88 0.88 -2.42
C PRO A 48 9.19 -0.61 -2.68
N GLU A 49 10.47 -0.92 -2.87
CA GLU A 49 10.91 -2.29 -3.18
C GLU A 49 10.55 -3.27 -2.06
N PHE A 50 10.67 -2.86 -0.79
CA PHE A 50 10.35 -3.75 0.32
C PHE A 50 8.88 -4.23 0.30
N GLU A 51 7.92 -3.40 -0.18
CA GLU A 51 6.52 -3.83 -0.30
C GLU A 51 6.34 -4.91 -1.37
N LEU A 52 7.10 -4.85 -2.47
CA LEU A 52 7.12 -5.91 -3.48
C LEU A 52 7.72 -7.20 -2.91
N ASP A 53 8.88 -7.11 -2.24
CA ASP A 53 9.54 -8.26 -1.64
C ASP A 53 8.66 -8.98 -0.62
N GLU A 54 7.98 -8.21 0.24
CA GLU A 54 7.05 -8.76 1.23
C GLU A 54 5.81 -9.38 0.57
N ALA A 55 5.29 -8.77 -0.50
CA ALA A 55 4.16 -9.30 -1.26
C ALA A 55 4.52 -10.63 -1.93
N VAL A 56 5.70 -10.74 -2.54
CA VAL A 56 6.20 -11.98 -3.15
C VAL A 56 6.33 -13.07 -2.09
N LYS A 57 7.05 -12.80 -1.00
CA LYS A 57 7.24 -13.75 0.10
C LYS A 57 5.91 -14.22 0.70
N PHE A 58 4.94 -13.33 0.83
CA PHE A 58 3.64 -13.68 1.37
C PHE A 58 2.84 -14.58 0.40
N ALA A 59 2.81 -14.26 -0.90
CA ALA A 59 2.14 -15.09 -1.90
C ALA A 59 2.78 -16.49 -1.99
N GLU A 60 4.11 -16.57 -1.98
CA GLU A 60 4.86 -17.84 -1.94
C GLU A 60 4.54 -18.65 -0.68
N SER A 61 4.46 -18.03 0.50
CA SER A 61 4.12 -18.70 1.76
C SER A 61 2.74 -19.35 1.76
N LEU A 62 1.84 -18.85 0.93
CA LEU A 62 0.50 -19.40 0.72
C LEU A 62 0.42 -20.35 -0.48
N ASP A 63 1.51 -20.55 -1.23
CA ASP A 63 1.48 -21.27 -2.50
C ASP A 63 0.39 -20.71 -3.42
N MET A 64 0.36 -19.37 -3.58
CA MET A 64 -0.59 -18.66 -4.43
C MET A 64 0.13 -18.02 -5.62
N PRO A 65 -0.39 -18.18 -6.85
CA PRO A 65 0.25 -17.58 -8.01
C PRO A 65 0.19 -16.04 -7.93
N LEU A 66 1.34 -15.40 -8.16
CA LEU A 66 1.49 -13.95 -8.19
C LEU A 66 2.02 -13.51 -9.57
N THR A 67 1.36 -12.53 -10.17
CA THR A 67 1.85 -11.81 -11.35
C THR A 67 2.27 -10.40 -10.93
N VAL A 68 3.52 -10.05 -11.15
CA VAL A 68 4.02 -8.68 -10.95
C VAL A 68 3.96 -7.93 -12.28
N LEU A 69 3.27 -6.80 -12.29
CA LEU A 69 3.10 -5.92 -13.44
C LEU A 69 3.88 -4.64 -13.21
N SER A 70 4.91 -4.38 -13.99
CA SER A 70 5.64 -3.11 -13.95
C SER A 70 4.89 -2.06 -14.76
N TYR A 71 4.75 -0.85 -14.19
CA TYR A 71 4.00 0.22 -14.83
C TYR A 71 4.60 1.60 -14.51
N ASP A 72 4.90 2.36 -15.57
CA ASP A 72 5.35 3.75 -15.43
C ASP A 72 4.16 4.67 -15.14
N ILE A 73 3.87 4.88 -13.86
CA ILE A 73 2.74 5.70 -13.42
C ILE A 73 3.00 7.20 -13.64
N LEU A 74 4.26 7.62 -13.71
CA LEU A 74 4.64 9.02 -13.92
C LEU A 74 4.51 9.46 -15.38
N ALA A 75 4.37 8.53 -16.32
CA ALA A 75 4.02 8.85 -17.72
C ALA A 75 2.63 9.51 -17.84
N HIS A 76 1.78 9.42 -16.81
CA HIS A 76 0.46 10.08 -16.75
C HIS A 76 0.58 11.46 -16.10
N GLU A 77 0.43 12.50 -16.92
CA GLU A 77 0.58 13.90 -16.47
C GLU A 77 -0.36 14.28 -15.33
N GLU A 78 -1.62 13.82 -15.36
CA GLU A 78 -2.62 14.02 -14.31
C GLU A 78 -2.23 13.40 -12.96
N ILE A 79 -1.37 12.36 -12.97
CA ILE A 79 -0.84 11.72 -11.79
C ILE A 79 0.45 12.42 -11.35
N ALA A 80 1.35 12.71 -12.30
CA ALA A 80 2.64 13.35 -12.02
C ALA A 80 2.48 14.78 -11.46
N ARG A 81 1.43 15.51 -11.83
CA ARG A 81 1.09 16.83 -11.27
C ARG A 81 0.71 16.81 -9.81
N ASN A 82 0.43 15.65 -9.24
CA ASN A 82 0.12 15.46 -7.82
C ASN A 82 -1.07 16.30 -7.32
N SER A 83 -2.16 16.32 -8.09
CA SER A 83 -3.41 16.97 -7.70
C SER A 83 -4.15 16.20 -6.60
N PRO A 84 -5.15 16.79 -5.92
CA PRO A 84 -6.02 16.07 -4.99
C PRO A 84 -6.69 14.83 -5.61
N GLU A 85 -6.95 14.84 -6.93
CA GLU A 85 -7.54 13.73 -7.68
C GLU A 85 -6.51 12.66 -8.09
N ARG A 86 -5.21 12.85 -7.80
CA ARG A 86 -4.15 11.89 -8.14
C ARG A 86 -4.53 10.45 -7.81
N CYS A 87 -5.13 10.22 -6.63
CA CYS A 87 -5.49 8.87 -6.19
C CYS A 87 -6.57 8.22 -7.06
N TYR A 88 -7.49 8.99 -7.64
CA TYR A 88 -8.48 8.51 -8.60
C TYR A 88 -7.81 8.04 -9.90
N TYR A 89 -6.99 8.89 -10.51
CA TYR A 89 -6.30 8.57 -11.77
C TYR A 89 -5.34 7.39 -11.59
N CYS A 90 -4.55 7.40 -10.52
CA CYS A 90 -3.63 6.30 -10.19
C CYS A 90 -4.38 4.97 -10.01
N LYS A 91 -5.46 4.95 -9.22
CA LYS A 91 -6.24 3.74 -8.98
C LYS A 91 -6.91 3.24 -10.26
N SER A 92 -7.46 4.15 -11.09
CA SER A 92 -8.04 3.82 -12.38
C SER A 92 -7.03 3.17 -13.33
N ALA A 93 -5.81 3.73 -13.43
CA ALA A 93 -4.76 3.20 -14.27
C ALA A 93 -4.31 1.80 -13.81
N ILE A 94 -4.05 1.64 -12.51
CA ILE A 94 -3.64 0.38 -11.92
C ILE A 94 -4.72 -0.71 -12.12
N MET A 95 -5.99 -0.39 -11.86
CA MET A 95 -7.07 -1.37 -12.01
C MET A 95 -7.29 -1.77 -13.45
N LYS A 96 -7.23 -0.83 -14.41
CA LYS A 96 -7.29 -1.17 -15.84
C LYS A 96 -6.19 -2.13 -16.25
N LEU A 97 -4.96 -1.90 -15.81
CA LEU A 97 -3.84 -2.80 -16.07
C LEU A 97 -4.08 -4.20 -15.50
N ILE A 98 -4.63 -4.28 -14.28
CA ILE A 98 -4.99 -5.56 -13.65
C ILE A 98 -6.12 -6.26 -14.44
N PHE A 99 -7.16 -5.53 -14.85
CA PHE A 99 -8.25 -6.11 -15.66
C PHE A 99 -7.73 -6.68 -16.97
N ASP A 100 -6.85 -5.96 -17.67
CA ASP A 100 -6.27 -6.41 -18.93
C ASP A 100 -5.39 -7.67 -18.74
N ALA A 101 -4.63 -7.73 -17.66
CA ALA A 101 -3.81 -8.90 -17.34
C ALA A 101 -4.68 -10.08 -16.90
N ALA A 102 -5.67 -9.85 -16.04
CA ALA A 102 -6.62 -10.85 -15.58
C ALA A 102 -7.41 -11.47 -16.74
N ALA A 103 -7.89 -10.66 -17.68
CA ALA A 103 -8.62 -11.14 -18.86
C ALA A 103 -7.74 -12.03 -19.75
N ARG A 104 -6.45 -11.68 -19.93
CA ARG A 104 -5.49 -12.54 -20.67
C ARG A 104 -5.25 -13.87 -19.99
N ASP A 105 -5.29 -13.91 -18.65
CA ASP A 105 -5.14 -15.11 -17.84
C ASP A 105 -6.47 -15.89 -17.66
N GLY A 106 -7.59 -15.40 -18.24
CA GLY A 106 -8.89 -16.05 -18.22
C GLY A 106 -9.80 -15.66 -17.06
N TYR A 107 -9.40 -14.71 -16.22
CA TYR A 107 -10.23 -14.23 -15.11
C TYR A 107 -11.17 -13.10 -15.55
N SER A 108 -12.45 -13.22 -15.22
CA SER A 108 -13.48 -12.21 -15.51
C SER A 108 -13.83 -11.33 -14.30
N THR A 109 -13.48 -11.78 -13.10
CA THR A 109 -13.79 -11.07 -11.84
C THR A 109 -12.52 -10.56 -11.20
N VAL A 110 -12.49 -9.24 -10.87
CA VAL A 110 -11.39 -8.63 -10.12
C VAL A 110 -11.87 -8.27 -8.72
N LEU A 111 -11.10 -8.70 -7.72
CA LEU A 111 -11.37 -8.47 -6.30
C LEU A 111 -10.31 -7.52 -5.72
N ASP A 112 -10.69 -6.68 -4.74
CA ASP A 112 -9.77 -5.88 -3.96
C ASP A 112 -9.94 -6.05 -2.45
N GLY A 113 -8.94 -5.60 -1.68
CA GLY A 113 -8.91 -5.72 -0.22
C GLY A 113 -9.65 -4.60 0.53
N THR A 114 -10.52 -3.83 -0.10
CA THR A 114 -11.32 -2.81 0.59
C THR A 114 -12.20 -3.46 1.66
N ASN A 115 -12.13 -2.96 2.90
CA ASN A 115 -12.84 -3.51 4.06
C ASN A 115 -13.97 -2.59 4.55
N ALA A 116 -14.75 -3.04 5.55
CA ALA A 116 -15.90 -2.30 6.05
C ALA A 116 -15.54 -1.03 6.86
N SER A 117 -14.28 -0.91 7.32
CA SER A 117 -13.81 0.29 8.04
C SER A 117 -13.33 1.39 7.08
N ASP A 118 -13.16 1.09 5.79
CA ASP A 118 -12.75 2.10 4.81
C ASP A 118 -13.91 3.03 4.49
N ASP A 119 -13.67 4.33 4.63
CA ASP A 119 -14.67 5.34 4.29
C ASP A 119 -14.89 5.38 2.77
N ALA A 120 -16.11 5.00 2.34
CA ALA A 120 -16.43 4.82 0.93
C ALA A 120 -16.76 6.12 0.21
N LEU A 121 -17.23 7.13 0.92
CA LEU A 121 -17.93 8.24 0.30
C LEU A 121 -17.01 9.39 -0.13
N ASP A 122 -15.81 9.52 0.47
CA ASP A 122 -14.96 10.71 0.29
C ASP A 122 -13.56 10.47 -0.31
N ARG A 123 -13.22 9.23 -0.68
CA ARG A 123 -11.88 8.95 -1.22
C ARG A 123 -11.90 8.81 -2.74
N PRO A 124 -11.18 9.67 -3.49
CA PRO A 124 -11.15 9.62 -4.96
C PRO A 124 -10.85 8.23 -5.53
N GLY A 125 -9.96 7.46 -4.89
CA GLY A 125 -9.63 6.09 -5.32
C GLY A 125 -10.78 5.09 -5.18
N MET A 126 -11.73 5.29 -4.26
CA MET A 126 -12.90 4.41 -4.11
C MET A 126 -13.90 4.58 -5.25
N LYS A 127 -14.02 5.82 -5.76
CA LYS A 127 -14.83 6.09 -6.95
C LYS A 127 -14.35 5.28 -8.16
N ALA A 128 -13.04 5.23 -8.38
CA ALA A 128 -12.45 4.44 -9.46
C ALA A 128 -12.74 2.94 -9.35
N ILE A 129 -12.66 2.36 -8.15
CA ILE A 129 -12.97 0.95 -7.88
C ILE A 129 -14.43 0.65 -8.24
N HIS A 130 -15.35 1.50 -7.79
CA HIS A 130 -16.78 1.34 -8.05
C HIS A 130 -17.12 1.46 -9.55
N GLU A 131 -16.58 2.46 -10.24
CA GLU A 131 -16.81 2.70 -11.68
C GLU A 131 -16.31 1.54 -12.56
N LEU A 132 -15.23 0.86 -12.13
CA LEU A 132 -14.64 -0.26 -12.86
C LEU A 132 -15.27 -1.62 -12.50
N GLY A 133 -16.24 -1.66 -11.60
CA GLY A 133 -16.91 -2.91 -11.22
C GLY A 133 -16.03 -3.88 -10.42
N VAL A 134 -15.01 -3.39 -9.73
CA VAL A 134 -14.19 -4.22 -8.82
C VAL A 134 -15.04 -4.61 -7.62
N ARG A 135 -15.02 -5.88 -7.26
CA ARG A 135 -15.73 -6.36 -6.07
C ARG A 135 -14.84 -6.30 -4.83
N SER A 136 -15.42 -5.96 -3.70
CA SER A 136 -14.73 -5.80 -2.41
C SER A 136 -15.28 -6.78 -1.37
N PRO A 137 -14.88 -8.07 -1.41
CA PRO A 137 -15.52 -9.11 -0.58
C PRO A 137 -15.48 -8.83 0.92
N LEU A 138 -14.40 -8.22 1.40
CA LEU A 138 -14.25 -7.91 2.82
C LEU A 138 -15.29 -6.86 3.26
N ARG A 139 -15.54 -5.86 2.42
CA ARG A 139 -16.59 -4.87 2.64
C ARG A 139 -17.98 -5.47 2.47
N GLU A 140 -18.22 -6.23 1.39
CA GLU A 140 -19.51 -6.87 1.11
C GLU A 140 -19.94 -7.80 2.24
N CYS A 141 -18.97 -8.44 2.92
CA CYS A 141 -19.19 -9.30 4.08
C CYS A 141 -19.14 -8.56 5.44
N GLY A 142 -18.95 -7.23 5.44
CA GLY A 142 -18.96 -6.42 6.66
C GLY A 142 -17.71 -6.58 7.54
N LEU A 143 -16.61 -7.12 7.02
CA LEU A 143 -15.37 -7.32 7.79
C LEU A 143 -14.63 -6.01 8.01
N THR A 144 -14.40 -5.69 9.28
CA THR A 144 -13.63 -4.53 9.71
C THR A 144 -12.13 -4.82 9.75
N LYS A 145 -11.30 -3.77 9.68
CA LYS A 145 -9.84 -3.87 9.82
C LYS A 145 -9.42 -4.61 11.09
N LYS A 146 -10.11 -4.36 12.20
CA LYS A 146 -9.85 -5.00 13.50
C LYS A 146 -10.10 -6.51 13.44
N GLU A 147 -11.19 -6.94 12.83
CA GLU A 147 -11.53 -8.35 12.65
C GLU A 147 -10.55 -9.04 11.71
N ILE A 148 -10.18 -8.39 10.60
CA ILE A 148 -9.19 -8.90 9.64
C ILE A 148 -7.85 -9.18 10.35
N ARG A 149 -7.33 -8.22 11.15
CA ARG A 149 -6.11 -8.42 11.94
C ARG A 149 -6.25 -9.58 12.94
N ALA A 150 -7.39 -9.71 13.61
CA ALA A 150 -7.64 -10.82 14.56
C ALA A 150 -7.65 -12.18 13.84
N LEU A 151 -8.26 -12.27 12.65
CA LEU A 151 -8.31 -13.49 11.85
C LEU A 151 -6.92 -13.89 11.33
N LEU A 152 -6.13 -12.93 10.84
CA LEU A 152 -4.74 -13.17 10.42
C LEU A 152 -3.87 -13.64 11.58
N LYS A 153 -4.05 -13.04 12.78
CA LYS A 153 -3.34 -13.46 14.00
C LYS A 153 -3.71 -14.88 14.40
N ALA A 154 -4.99 -15.23 14.37
CA ALA A 154 -5.47 -16.58 14.63
C ALA A 154 -4.93 -17.61 13.61
N ALA A 155 -4.76 -17.19 12.35
CA ALA A 155 -4.13 -17.98 11.30
C ALA A 155 -2.59 -18.05 11.41
N LYS A 156 -1.98 -17.35 12.39
CA LYS A 156 -0.51 -17.26 12.61
C LYS A 156 0.24 -16.64 11.41
N LEU A 157 -0.39 -15.76 10.66
CA LEU A 157 0.22 -15.04 9.54
C LEU A 157 0.79 -13.71 10.05
N SER A 158 2.10 -13.51 9.95
CA SER A 158 2.83 -12.36 10.54
C SER A 158 2.33 -10.99 10.08
N VAL A 159 1.75 -10.91 8.88
CA VAL A 159 1.20 -9.67 8.30
C VAL A 159 0.10 -9.01 9.15
N TRP A 160 -0.47 -9.72 10.15
CA TRP A 160 -1.49 -9.16 11.04
C TRP A 160 -1.02 -7.90 11.77
N ASN A 161 0.28 -7.80 12.06
CA ASN A 161 0.88 -6.68 12.80
C ASN A 161 1.57 -5.64 11.89
N LYS A 162 1.49 -5.83 10.57
CA LYS A 162 2.12 -4.89 9.62
C LYS A 162 1.57 -3.48 9.82
N PRO A 163 2.42 -2.45 10.04
CA PRO A 163 1.99 -1.06 10.08
C PRO A 163 1.33 -0.63 8.78
N ALA A 164 0.41 0.33 8.85
CA ALA A 164 -0.17 0.91 7.64
C ALA A 164 0.88 1.74 6.90
N TYR A 165 1.26 1.29 5.70
CA TYR A 165 2.15 2.04 4.82
C TYR A 165 1.35 2.61 3.64
N SER A 166 1.47 3.91 3.42
CA SER A 166 0.85 4.59 2.28
C SER A 166 1.89 4.76 1.17
N CYS A 167 1.48 4.83 -0.09
CA CYS A 167 2.39 4.99 -1.21
C CYS A 167 3.32 6.21 -1.07
N LEU A 168 4.53 6.15 -1.63
CA LEU A 168 5.57 7.20 -1.55
C LEU A 168 5.06 8.58 -1.97
N ALA A 169 4.18 8.65 -2.96
CA ALA A 169 3.58 9.91 -3.41
C ALA A 169 2.84 10.68 -2.31
N THR A 170 2.44 10.02 -1.22
CA THR A 170 1.80 10.69 -0.06
C THR A 170 2.79 11.45 0.81
N ARG A 171 4.10 11.29 0.60
CA ARG A 171 5.15 12.06 1.29
C ARG A 171 5.31 13.45 0.69
N VAL A 172 4.90 13.62 -0.56
CA VAL A 172 5.02 14.87 -1.31
C VAL A 172 3.73 15.68 -1.19
N PRO A 173 3.79 16.99 -0.86
CA PRO A 173 2.61 17.85 -0.75
C PRO A 173 1.85 17.95 -2.08
N PHE A 174 0.53 18.03 -2.03
CA PHE A 174 -0.26 18.28 -3.23
C PHE A 174 0.20 19.56 -3.95
N GLY A 175 0.18 19.51 -5.28
CA GLY A 175 0.64 20.61 -6.13
C GLY A 175 2.16 20.63 -6.39
N THR A 176 2.94 19.83 -5.68
CA THR A 176 4.35 19.59 -6.02
C THR A 176 4.42 18.40 -6.98
N SER A 177 4.96 18.63 -8.17
CA SER A 177 5.09 17.57 -9.19
C SER A 177 5.94 16.41 -8.68
N LEU A 178 5.48 15.21 -8.99
CA LEU A 178 6.21 13.98 -8.67
C LEU A 178 7.24 13.69 -9.77
N SER A 179 8.43 13.28 -9.37
CA SER A 179 9.46 12.76 -10.26
C SER A 179 10.05 11.48 -9.69
N GLU A 180 10.64 10.67 -10.56
CA GLU A 180 11.32 9.44 -10.15
C GLU A 180 12.40 9.73 -9.12
N THR A 181 13.25 10.73 -9.37
CA THR A 181 14.32 11.15 -8.44
C THR A 181 13.77 11.53 -7.07
N LEU A 182 12.68 12.33 -7.02
CA LEU A 182 12.10 12.74 -5.74
C LEU A 182 11.55 11.56 -4.96
N LEU A 183 10.88 10.63 -5.64
CA LEU A 183 10.31 9.43 -5.00
C LEU A 183 11.40 8.45 -4.56
N SER A 184 12.48 8.29 -5.34
CA SER A 184 13.66 7.51 -4.95
C SER A 184 14.32 8.11 -3.72
N ASN A 185 14.54 9.43 -3.67
CA ASN A 185 15.10 10.08 -2.49
C ASN A 185 14.25 9.85 -1.22
N VAL A 186 12.92 9.86 -1.36
CA VAL A 186 12.01 9.54 -0.25
C VAL A 186 12.16 8.08 0.17
N GLU A 187 12.22 7.16 -0.78
CA GLU A 187 12.40 5.73 -0.50
C GLU A 187 13.75 5.46 0.19
N ASP A 188 14.84 6.04 -0.30
CA ASP A 188 16.18 5.88 0.26
C ASP A 188 16.26 6.45 1.69
N ALA A 189 15.62 7.62 1.93
CA ALA A 189 15.52 8.17 3.27
C ALA A 189 14.69 7.28 4.23
N GLU A 190 13.59 6.69 3.75
CA GLU A 190 12.80 5.76 4.56
C GLU A 190 13.55 4.43 4.78
N ASN A 191 14.32 3.94 3.81
CA ASN A 191 15.18 2.76 3.96
C ASN A 191 16.27 2.99 5.02
N ALA A 192 16.93 4.16 5.02
CA ALA A 192 17.90 4.49 6.06
C ALA A 192 17.29 4.46 7.47
N LEU A 193 16.03 4.87 7.62
CA LEU A 193 15.32 4.77 8.91
C LEU A 193 14.98 3.31 9.28
N PHE A 194 14.61 2.46 8.32
CA PHE A 194 14.43 1.03 8.57
C PHE A 194 15.73 0.35 9.01
N ASP A 195 16.87 0.69 8.40
CA ASP A 195 18.20 0.17 8.75
C ASP A 195 18.63 0.58 10.17
N LEU A 196 18.15 1.74 10.64
CA LEU A 196 18.34 2.20 12.02
C LEU A 196 17.37 1.55 13.03
N GLY A 197 16.44 0.69 12.57
CA GLY A 197 15.52 -0.07 13.40
C GLY A 197 14.15 0.59 13.64
N PHE A 198 13.86 1.72 13.01
CA PHE A 198 12.53 2.34 13.08
C PHE A 198 11.53 1.59 12.18
N SER A 199 10.23 1.65 12.50
CA SER A 199 9.22 0.85 11.80
C SER A 199 7.94 1.58 11.40
N ASP A 200 7.57 2.66 12.08
CA ASP A 200 6.35 3.43 11.80
C ASP A 200 6.63 4.94 11.78
N PHE A 201 7.15 5.40 10.69
CA PHE A 201 7.59 6.77 10.43
C PHE A 201 7.14 7.26 9.06
N ARG A 202 7.44 8.51 8.72
CA ARG A 202 7.27 9.09 7.38
C ARG A 202 8.37 10.12 7.12
N ALA A 203 9.01 10.05 5.95
CA ALA A 203 9.90 11.08 5.44
C ALA A 203 9.13 12.01 4.49
N ARG A 204 8.56 13.11 5.02
CA ARG A 204 7.77 14.04 4.22
C ARG A 204 8.63 15.09 3.55
N VAL A 205 8.34 15.36 2.30
CA VAL A 205 9.00 16.42 1.52
C VAL A 205 8.34 17.76 1.84
N CYS A 206 9.15 18.76 2.19
CA CYS A 206 8.73 20.15 2.31
C CYS A 206 9.11 20.95 1.05
N SER A 207 8.52 22.14 0.88
CA SER A 207 8.68 22.96 -0.33
C SER A 207 10.11 23.49 -0.57
N ASP A 208 10.98 23.42 0.45
CA ASP A 208 12.38 23.86 0.43
C ASP A 208 13.37 22.71 0.25
N ASP A 209 12.91 21.57 -0.28
CA ASP A 209 13.70 20.33 -0.39
C ASP A 209 14.19 19.82 0.97
N THR A 210 13.38 19.99 1.99
CA THR A 210 13.62 19.47 3.35
C THR A 210 12.87 18.15 3.54
N ALA A 211 13.54 17.13 4.07
CA ALA A 211 12.91 15.96 4.63
C ALA A 211 12.45 16.25 6.06
N LEU A 212 11.14 16.26 6.31
CA LEU A 212 10.56 16.31 7.64
C LEU A 212 10.23 14.88 8.08
N LEU A 213 10.99 14.37 9.05
CA LEU A 213 10.86 13.02 9.57
C LEU A 213 9.86 12.99 10.70
N GLN A 214 8.80 12.20 10.54
CA GLN A 214 7.70 12.06 11.48
C GLN A 214 7.69 10.66 12.08
N PHE A 215 7.82 10.56 13.40
CA PHE A 215 7.82 9.30 14.16
C PHE A 215 6.57 9.19 15.03
N THR A 216 6.17 7.96 15.35
CA THR A 216 5.15 7.70 16.36
C THR A 216 5.70 7.94 17.77
N GLY A 217 4.81 8.15 18.75
CA GLY A 217 5.23 8.57 20.10
C GLY A 217 6.16 7.60 20.81
N ASP A 218 6.04 6.31 20.50
CA ASP A 218 6.92 5.26 21.04
C ASP A 218 8.31 5.23 20.39
N GLN A 219 8.53 5.88 19.26
CA GLN A 219 9.82 5.93 18.55
C GLN A 219 10.44 7.33 18.52
N LEU A 220 9.69 8.37 18.88
CA LEU A 220 10.16 9.75 18.79
C LEU A 220 11.33 10.04 19.71
N SER A 221 11.32 9.50 20.94
CA SER A 221 12.44 9.70 21.89
C SER A 221 13.73 9.13 21.32
N ASP A 222 13.69 7.88 20.85
CA ASP A 222 14.86 7.20 20.28
C ASP A 222 15.36 7.92 19.03
N ALA A 223 14.44 8.44 18.19
CA ALA A 223 14.80 9.20 17.01
C ALA A 223 15.50 10.53 17.37
N LEU A 224 15.08 11.19 18.45
CA LEU A 224 15.73 12.41 18.92
C LEU A 224 17.13 12.14 19.52
N ASP A 225 17.30 11.02 20.21
CA ASP A 225 18.60 10.61 20.76
C ASP A 225 19.58 10.23 19.64
N MET A 226 19.07 9.81 18.46
CA MET A 226 19.86 9.45 17.28
C MET A 226 19.87 10.56 16.21
N GLU A 227 19.44 11.79 16.50
CA GLU A 227 19.22 12.86 15.51
C GLU A 227 20.44 13.11 14.61
N GLU A 228 21.65 13.22 15.18
CA GLU A 228 22.87 13.46 14.40
C GLU A 228 23.13 12.32 13.39
N ARG A 229 22.92 11.08 13.80
CA ARG A 229 23.10 9.92 12.95
C ARG A 229 22.05 9.88 11.83
N ILE A 230 20.78 10.10 12.16
CA ILE A 230 19.66 10.15 11.20
C ILE A 230 19.91 11.25 10.16
N VAL A 231 20.28 12.44 10.60
CA VAL A 231 20.59 13.57 9.70
C VAL A 231 21.75 13.23 8.78
N SER A 232 22.83 12.63 9.31
CA SER A 232 23.99 12.20 8.50
C SER A 232 23.60 11.19 7.42
N ASP A 233 22.81 10.17 7.77
CA ASP A 233 22.46 9.08 6.86
C ASP A 233 21.46 9.53 5.76
N ILE A 234 20.63 10.56 6.04
CA ILE A 234 19.59 11.04 5.09
C ILE A 234 20.04 12.29 4.30
N SER A 235 21.04 13.03 4.78
CA SER A 235 21.54 14.24 4.10
C SER A 235 21.98 14.06 2.65
N PRO A 236 22.39 12.88 2.15
CA PRO A 236 22.67 12.69 0.72
C PRO A 236 21.46 12.87 -0.19
N TYR A 237 20.25 12.69 0.31
CA TYR A 237 19.00 12.65 -0.47
C TYR A 237 18.22 13.96 -0.45
N PHE A 238 18.43 14.83 0.56
CA PHE A 238 17.70 16.08 0.75
C PHE A 238 18.64 17.22 1.15
N ARG A 239 18.32 18.43 0.69
CA ARG A 239 19.08 19.63 1.06
C ARG A 239 19.12 19.87 2.57
N SER A 240 18.08 19.49 3.28
CA SER A 240 17.97 19.64 4.73
C SER A 240 17.13 18.50 5.30
N VAL A 241 17.45 18.09 6.53
CA VAL A 241 16.73 17.04 7.25
C VAL A 241 16.32 17.57 8.61
N ARG A 242 15.08 17.35 9.02
CA ARG A 242 14.55 17.77 10.33
C ARG A 242 13.68 16.66 10.92
N ILE A 243 13.75 16.46 12.22
CA ILE A 243 12.82 15.60 12.96
C ILE A 243 11.66 16.47 13.49
N ASP A 244 10.43 16.07 13.19
CA ASP A 244 9.23 16.66 13.77
C ASP A 244 9.22 16.34 15.28
N ARG A 245 9.19 17.38 16.11
CA ARG A 245 9.18 17.25 17.58
C ARG A 245 7.80 16.81 18.11
N THR A 246 6.79 16.78 17.23
CA THR A 246 5.44 16.33 17.55
C THR A 246 5.25 14.89 17.08
N ALA A 247 4.84 14.01 18.00
CA ALA A 247 4.59 12.63 17.67
C ALA A 247 3.44 12.50 16.65
N ARG A 248 3.66 11.66 15.63
CA ARG A 248 2.63 11.28 14.68
C ARG A 248 1.64 10.31 15.32
N GLU A 249 0.36 10.48 15.05
CA GLU A 249 -0.64 9.50 15.45
C GLU A 249 -0.47 8.17 14.68
N LYS A 250 -0.61 7.05 15.39
CA LYS A 250 -0.68 5.73 14.76
C LYS A 250 -2.00 5.60 13.99
N ARG A 251 -1.90 5.20 12.74
CA ARG A 251 -3.11 4.82 11.98
C ARG A 251 -3.48 3.37 12.30
N PRO A 252 -4.77 3.08 12.47
CA PRO A 252 -5.27 1.74 12.80
C PRO A 252 -5.00 0.70 11.71
#